data_5d827bc6f315c6a907a5658ee453d696
#
_entry.id   5d827bc6f315c6a907a5658ee453d696
#
_cell.length_a   1.000
_cell.length_b   1.000
_cell.length_c   1.000
_cell.angle_alpha   90.00
_cell.angle_beta   90.00
_cell.angle_gamma   90.00
#
_symmetry.space_group_name_H-M   'P 1'
#
loop_
_entity.id
_entity.type
_entity.pdbx_description
1 polymer ?
#
loop_
_entity_poly.entity_id
_entity_poly.type
_entity_poly.pdbx_seq_one_letter_code
_entity_poly.pdbx_strand_id
1 'polypeptide(L)'
;MTTPTHMVELRDVYMQFEEKKVLDGFSLKVEPEGRLVIMGQTGSGKSTILRLILGTLRPTSGSVFFKQFEITRLQRRKLQQVRRHIGMVYQYSSLLSSRTVRDNVALPLEELTDKSRDEIDKIVDEKLDLVGMKDSKDLLPEELSGGMKKRVALARALVLEPELILLDEPSAGLDPVIASVIDELIISLSEKSKVTSITVTHEMDSAFRIATRMGMLYQGKIIEEAEPEKFKQSKNPVVAQFLSGSTEGPILEGSLDAITKK
;
A
#
# COMPACT_ATOMS: atom_id res chain seq x y z
N MET A 1 -8.30 5.76 28.65
CA MET A 1 -8.53 5.63 27.19
C MET A 1 -7.97 4.30 26.78
N THR A 2 -8.77 3.35 26.34
CA THR A 2 -8.31 2.05 25.87
C THR A 2 -7.48 2.28 24.60
N THR A 3 -6.25 1.78 24.59
CA THR A 3 -5.39 1.79 23.41
C THR A 3 -6.16 1.14 22.25
N PRO A 4 -6.24 1.74 21.05
CA PRO A 4 -6.90 1.10 19.92
C PRO A 4 -6.23 -0.22 19.64
N THR A 5 -7.02 -1.28 19.56
CA THR A 5 -6.54 -2.66 19.40
C THR A 5 -5.96 -2.89 17.99
N HIS A 6 -6.38 -2.08 16.99
CA HIS A 6 -5.97 -2.22 15.58
C HIS A 6 -5.41 -0.90 15.03
N MET A 7 -4.43 -0.99 14.16
CA MET A 7 -3.89 0.15 13.39
C MET A 7 -4.91 0.62 12.35
N VAL A 8 -5.52 -0.34 11.63
CA VAL A 8 -6.57 -0.10 10.64
C VAL A 8 -7.69 -1.10 10.85
N GLU A 9 -8.94 -0.65 10.73
CA GLU A 9 -10.09 -1.52 10.71
C GLU A 9 -11.10 -1.05 9.65
N LEU A 10 -11.52 -1.98 8.77
CA LEU A 10 -12.65 -1.82 7.86
C LEU A 10 -13.77 -2.73 8.35
N ARG A 11 -14.99 -2.18 8.46
CA ARG A 11 -16.18 -2.90 8.96
C ARG A 11 -17.28 -2.86 7.91
N ASP A 12 -17.63 -4.02 7.39
CA ASP A 12 -18.75 -4.23 6.46
C ASP A 12 -18.77 -3.19 5.32
N VAL A 13 -17.61 -3.00 4.69
CA VAL A 13 -17.41 -1.98 3.67
C VAL A 13 -17.94 -2.49 2.33
N TYR A 14 -18.86 -1.70 1.76
CA TYR A 14 -19.36 -1.89 0.39
C TYR A 14 -18.81 -0.76 -0.47
N MET A 15 -18.35 -1.10 -1.66
CA MET A 15 -17.88 -0.13 -2.63
C MET A 15 -18.33 -0.49 -4.03
N GLN A 16 -19.03 0.44 -4.66
CA GLN A 16 -19.56 0.30 -6.02
C GLN A 16 -19.17 1.52 -6.85
N PHE A 17 -18.73 1.29 -8.07
CA PHE A 17 -18.52 2.32 -9.09
C PHE A 17 -19.52 2.06 -10.20
N GLU A 18 -20.46 2.98 -10.42
CA GLU A 18 -21.57 2.81 -11.34
C GLU A 18 -22.30 1.49 -11.05
N GLU A 19 -22.27 0.54 -11.98
CA GLU A 19 -22.90 -0.79 -11.80
C GLU A 19 -21.92 -1.85 -11.26
N LYS A 20 -20.61 -1.56 -11.22
CA LYS A 20 -19.60 -2.53 -10.80
C LYS A 20 -19.38 -2.52 -9.29
N LYS A 21 -19.80 -3.61 -8.62
CA LYS A 21 -19.46 -3.85 -7.22
C LYS A 21 -17.98 -4.26 -7.13
N VAL A 22 -17.21 -3.55 -6.31
CA VAL A 22 -15.76 -3.77 -6.11
C VAL A 22 -15.46 -4.36 -4.74
N LEU A 23 -16.17 -3.91 -3.69
CA LEU A 23 -16.13 -4.53 -2.35
C LEU A 23 -17.54 -4.87 -1.91
N ASP A 24 -17.71 -6.03 -1.26
CA ASP A 24 -19.00 -6.60 -0.91
C ASP A 24 -19.02 -7.11 0.54
N GLY A 25 -19.31 -6.22 1.49
CA GLY A 25 -19.23 -6.53 2.93
C GLY A 25 -17.79 -6.82 3.37
N PHE A 26 -16.84 -6.09 2.80
CA PHE A 26 -15.43 -6.25 3.08
C PHE A 26 -15.10 -5.83 4.51
N SER A 27 -14.47 -6.74 5.27
CA SER A 27 -13.99 -6.46 6.61
C SER A 27 -12.52 -6.88 6.74
N LEU A 28 -11.71 -6.06 7.43
CA LEU A 28 -10.28 -6.27 7.61
C LEU A 28 -9.84 -5.62 8.92
N LYS A 29 -8.92 -6.28 9.63
CA LYS A 29 -8.25 -5.74 10.81
C LYS A 29 -6.75 -5.86 10.64
N VAL A 30 -6.03 -4.78 10.89
CA VAL A 30 -4.57 -4.73 10.79
C VAL A 30 -3.99 -4.34 12.15
N GLU A 31 -3.18 -5.24 12.69
CA GLU A 31 -2.50 -5.00 13.96
C GLU A 31 -1.33 -4.02 13.79
N PRO A 32 -0.95 -3.28 14.84
CA PRO A 32 0.25 -2.46 14.82
C PRO A 32 1.52 -3.28 14.55
N GLU A 33 2.51 -2.65 13.95
CA GLU A 33 3.86 -3.21 13.67
C GLU A 33 3.86 -4.42 12.71
N GLY A 34 2.70 -4.80 12.15
CA GLY A 34 2.59 -5.87 11.18
C GLY A 34 2.85 -5.43 9.74
N ARG A 35 3.23 -6.40 8.89
CA ARG A 35 3.33 -6.24 7.44
C ARG A 35 2.27 -7.10 6.78
N LEU A 36 1.10 -6.50 6.50
CA LEU A 36 0.02 -7.18 5.80
C LEU A 36 0.21 -7.04 4.29
N VAL A 37 0.17 -8.15 3.57
CA VAL A 37 0.14 -8.14 2.10
C VAL A 37 -1.20 -8.66 1.62
N ILE A 38 -1.91 -7.88 0.81
CA ILE A 38 -3.18 -8.26 0.18
C ILE A 38 -2.89 -8.59 -1.28
N MET A 39 -3.10 -9.86 -1.62
CA MET A 39 -2.97 -10.38 -2.98
C MET A 39 -4.33 -10.45 -3.68
N GLY A 40 -4.31 -10.54 -5.00
CA GLY A 40 -5.51 -10.72 -5.81
C GLY A 40 -5.30 -10.28 -7.25
N GLN A 41 -6.22 -10.66 -8.13
CA GLN A 41 -6.17 -10.34 -9.54
C GLN A 41 -6.12 -8.83 -9.80
N THR A 42 -5.59 -8.44 -10.96
CA THR A 42 -5.69 -7.06 -11.45
C THR A 42 -7.17 -6.65 -11.54
N GLY A 43 -7.49 -5.47 -11.01
CA GLY A 43 -8.87 -4.98 -11.00
C GLY A 43 -9.79 -5.58 -9.91
N SER A 44 -9.25 -6.39 -8.97
CA SER A 44 -10.03 -6.96 -7.85
C SER A 44 -10.42 -5.94 -6.75
N GLY A 45 -9.87 -4.73 -6.77
CA GLY A 45 -10.17 -3.70 -5.77
C GLY A 45 -9.05 -3.43 -4.76
N LYS A 46 -7.85 -3.98 -4.94
CA LYS A 46 -6.71 -3.79 -4.02
C LYS A 46 -6.38 -2.32 -3.77
N SER A 47 -6.15 -1.54 -4.82
CA SER A 47 -5.87 -0.09 -4.70
C SER A 47 -7.06 0.69 -4.14
N THR A 48 -8.29 0.19 -4.31
CA THR A 48 -9.50 0.76 -3.72
C THR A 48 -9.44 0.69 -2.20
N ILE A 49 -8.98 -0.44 -1.64
CA ILE A 49 -8.80 -0.60 -0.18
C ILE A 49 -7.84 0.46 0.36
N LEU A 50 -6.69 0.65 -0.29
CA LEU A 50 -5.72 1.68 0.13
C LEU A 50 -6.30 3.09 0.08
N ARG A 51 -7.06 3.41 -0.97
CA ARG A 51 -7.72 4.72 -1.12
C ARG A 51 -8.80 4.96 -0.07
N LEU A 52 -9.52 3.93 0.35
CA LEU A 52 -10.48 4.00 1.44
C LEU A 52 -9.78 4.24 2.78
N ILE A 53 -8.67 3.55 3.07
CA ILE A 53 -7.86 3.76 4.28
C ILE A 53 -7.27 5.17 4.30
N LEU A 54 -6.76 5.65 3.16
CA LEU A 54 -6.26 7.03 3.04
C LEU A 54 -7.38 8.09 3.11
N GLY A 55 -8.65 7.67 2.96
CA GLY A 55 -9.82 8.57 2.94
C GLY A 55 -9.90 9.45 1.68
N THR A 56 -9.19 9.10 0.59
CA THR A 56 -9.33 9.75 -0.72
C THR A 56 -10.56 9.28 -1.47
N LEU A 57 -11.11 8.15 -1.04
CA LEU A 57 -12.34 7.58 -1.53
C LEU A 57 -13.27 7.32 -0.33
N ARG A 58 -14.57 7.51 -0.50
CA ARG A 58 -15.58 7.15 0.50
C ARG A 58 -16.29 5.87 0.07
N PRO A 59 -16.53 4.91 0.99
CA PRO A 59 -17.29 3.72 0.65
C PRO A 59 -18.77 4.05 0.38
N THR A 60 -19.46 3.18 -0.33
CA THR A 60 -20.91 3.26 -0.52
C THR A 60 -21.63 3.07 0.82
N SER A 61 -21.15 2.15 1.65
CA SER A 61 -21.57 1.95 3.04
C SER A 61 -20.48 1.24 3.84
N GLY A 62 -20.66 1.16 5.16
CA GLY A 62 -19.66 0.62 6.10
C GLY A 62 -18.76 1.70 6.68
N SER A 63 -17.79 1.30 7.47
CA SER A 63 -16.91 2.21 8.21
C SER A 63 -15.45 1.84 8.04
N VAL A 64 -14.59 2.86 7.97
CA VAL A 64 -13.13 2.71 7.91
C VAL A 64 -12.51 3.48 9.06
N PHE A 65 -11.64 2.81 9.81
CA PHE A 65 -10.97 3.38 10.98
C PHE A 65 -9.45 3.35 10.79
N PHE A 66 -8.81 4.41 11.21
CA PHE A 66 -7.38 4.46 11.51
C PHE A 66 -7.24 4.72 13.00
N LYS A 67 -6.78 3.73 13.74
CA LYS A 67 -6.80 3.74 15.21
C LYS A 67 -8.22 4.08 15.74
N GLN A 68 -8.35 5.12 16.56
CA GLN A 68 -9.64 5.59 17.09
C GLN A 68 -10.44 6.50 16.13
N PHE A 69 -9.86 6.85 14.97
CA PHE A 69 -10.49 7.81 14.06
C PHE A 69 -11.31 7.10 13.00
N GLU A 70 -12.61 7.32 12.96
CA GLU A 70 -13.50 6.86 11.89
C GLU A 70 -13.33 7.77 10.65
N ILE A 71 -12.45 7.38 9.71
CA ILE A 71 -12.10 8.14 8.50
C ILE A 71 -13.33 8.52 7.68
N THR A 72 -14.29 7.62 7.58
CA THR A 72 -15.52 7.81 6.79
C THR A 72 -16.35 9.00 7.25
N ARG A 73 -16.25 9.41 8.53
CA ARG A 73 -17.00 10.51 9.13
C ARG A 73 -16.18 11.78 9.35
N LEU A 74 -14.86 11.74 9.12
CA LEU A 74 -14.03 12.89 9.38
C LEU A 74 -14.32 14.03 8.39
N GLN A 75 -14.35 15.24 8.93
CA GLN A 75 -14.30 16.47 8.13
C GLN A 75 -12.91 16.67 7.53
N ARG A 76 -12.84 17.38 6.39
CA ARG A 76 -11.61 17.59 5.60
C ARG A 76 -10.39 17.97 6.46
N ARG A 77 -10.54 18.92 7.38
CA ARG A 77 -9.43 19.41 8.23
C ARG A 77 -8.87 18.31 9.14
N LYS A 78 -9.76 17.55 9.81
CA LYS A 78 -9.36 16.43 10.68
C LYS A 78 -8.77 15.27 9.86
N LEU A 79 -9.33 14.99 8.69
CA LEU A 79 -8.81 13.97 7.79
C LEU A 79 -7.37 14.30 7.33
N GLN A 80 -7.07 15.56 7.03
CA GLN A 80 -5.71 15.97 6.71
C GLN A 80 -4.73 15.76 7.88
N GLN A 81 -5.17 15.98 9.12
CA GLN A 81 -4.35 15.69 10.29
C GLN A 81 -4.06 14.19 10.42
N VAL A 82 -5.06 13.33 10.22
CA VAL A 82 -4.88 11.87 10.23
C VAL A 82 -3.93 11.42 9.11
N ARG A 83 -4.05 11.97 7.91
CA ARG A 83 -3.19 11.62 6.77
C ARG A 83 -1.70 11.90 7.00
N ARG A 84 -1.33 12.81 7.90
CA ARG A 84 0.08 13.03 8.28
C ARG A 84 0.74 11.78 8.88
N HIS A 85 -0.08 10.90 9.47
CA HIS A 85 0.37 9.64 10.07
C HIS A 85 0.34 8.46 9.09
N ILE A 86 -0.02 8.70 7.82
CA ILE A 86 -0.14 7.67 6.78
C ILE A 86 0.72 8.06 5.58
N GLY A 87 1.78 7.30 5.34
CA GLY A 87 2.56 7.39 4.11
C GLY A 87 1.89 6.60 2.98
N MET A 88 2.03 7.08 1.73
CA MET A 88 1.50 6.39 0.56
C MET A 88 2.52 6.32 -0.56
N VAL A 89 2.77 5.11 -1.06
CA VAL A 89 3.56 4.85 -2.26
C VAL A 89 2.62 4.32 -3.33
N TYR A 90 2.50 5.06 -4.42
CA TYR A 90 1.65 4.70 -5.56
C TYR A 90 2.39 3.83 -6.57
N GLN A 91 1.65 3.04 -7.33
CA GLN A 91 2.16 2.14 -8.35
C GLN A 91 3.15 2.81 -9.32
N TYR A 92 2.87 4.02 -9.77
CA TYR A 92 3.72 4.79 -10.69
C TYR A 92 4.57 5.85 -9.98
N SER A 93 4.88 5.64 -8.68
CA SER A 93 5.66 6.57 -7.84
C SER A 93 5.06 7.97 -7.68
N SER A 94 4.31 8.48 -8.62
CA SER A 94 3.63 9.79 -8.62
C SER A 94 4.55 10.94 -8.21
N LEU A 95 5.79 10.94 -8.72
CA LEU A 95 6.72 12.05 -8.53
C LEU A 95 6.32 13.22 -9.44
N LEU A 96 6.50 14.44 -8.94
CA LEU A 96 6.29 15.64 -9.72
C LEU A 96 7.46 15.83 -10.69
N SER A 97 7.19 15.74 -11.98
CA SER A 97 8.22 15.78 -13.04
C SER A 97 8.99 17.10 -13.09
N SER A 98 8.36 18.20 -12.66
CA SER A 98 8.96 19.54 -12.63
C SER A 98 9.78 19.83 -11.37
N ARG A 99 9.91 18.89 -10.46
CA ARG A 99 10.64 19.02 -9.19
C ARG A 99 11.78 18.01 -9.11
N THR A 100 12.89 18.41 -8.52
CA THR A 100 14.02 17.51 -8.23
C THR A 100 13.61 16.39 -7.27
N VAL A 101 14.47 15.40 -7.10
CA VAL A 101 14.35 14.35 -6.08
C VAL A 101 14.18 14.98 -4.70
N ARG A 102 15.09 15.91 -4.34
CA ARG A 102 15.02 16.65 -3.07
C ARG A 102 13.66 17.32 -2.87
N ASP A 103 13.19 18.08 -3.85
CA ASP A 103 11.94 18.83 -3.74
C ASP A 103 10.70 17.92 -3.71
N ASN A 104 10.74 16.77 -4.41
CA ASN A 104 9.70 15.75 -4.30
C ASN A 104 9.61 15.19 -2.87
N VAL A 105 10.75 14.92 -2.23
CA VAL A 105 10.80 14.38 -0.86
C VAL A 105 10.46 15.46 0.16
N ALA A 106 10.86 16.70 -0.05
CA ALA A 106 10.58 17.84 0.84
C ALA A 106 9.10 18.24 0.87
N LEU A 107 8.36 18.01 -0.24
CA LEU A 107 7.01 18.52 -0.44
C LEU A 107 6.04 18.29 0.75
N PRO A 108 5.92 17.10 1.35
CA PRO A 108 5.03 16.92 2.49
C PRO A 108 5.44 17.75 3.72
N LEU A 109 6.72 18.01 3.93
CA LEU A 109 7.21 18.84 5.02
C LEU A 109 6.89 20.29 4.78
N GLU A 110 7.13 20.79 3.57
CA GLU A 110 6.82 22.17 3.14
C GLU A 110 5.34 22.49 3.28
N GLU A 111 4.46 21.58 2.89
CA GLU A 111 3.01 21.79 2.87
C GLU A 111 2.33 21.56 4.23
N LEU A 112 2.90 20.74 5.10
CA LEU A 112 2.21 20.23 6.27
C LEU A 112 2.90 20.57 7.60
N THR A 113 4.07 21.24 7.58
CA THR A 113 4.79 21.61 8.81
C THR A 113 5.27 23.05 8.75
N ASP A 114 5.60 23.62 9.92
CA ASP A 114 6.18 24.96 10.04
C ASP A 114 7.72 24.90 10.18
N LYS A 115 8.34 23.81 9.69
CA LYS A 115 9.81 23.62 9.79
C LYS A 115 10.56 24.60 8.90
N SER A 116 11.70 25.06 9.37
CA SER A 116 12.63 25.87 8.59
C SER A 116 13.23 25.06 7.43
N ARG A 117 13.74 25.76 6.43
CA ARG A 117 14.38 25.12 5.26
C ARG A 117 15.53 24.21 5.67
N ASP A 118 16.37 24.65 6.62
CA ASP A 118 17.51 23.88 7.11
C ASP A 118 17.08 22.58 7.84
N GLU A 119 15.97 22.63 8.58
CA GLU A 119 15.39 21.43 9.20
C GLU A 119 14.83 20.46 8.16
N ILE A 120 14.13 20.99 7.14
CA ILE A 120 13.59 20.19 6.02
C ILE A 120 14.76 19.52 5.28
N ASP A 121 15.82 20.26 4.94
CA ASP A 121 16.99 19.73 4.23
C ASP A 121 17.66 18.58 4.99
N LYS A 122 17.79 18.68 6.29
CA LYS A 122 18.35 17.60 7.14
C LYS A 122 17.48 16.35 7.07
N ILE A 123 16.16 16.50 7.23
CA ILE A 123 15.24 15.36 7.19
C ILE A 123 15.23 14.71 5.80
N VAL A 124 15.23 15.51 4.73
CA VAL A 124 15.30 15.03 3.35
C VAL A 124 16.58 14.25 3.10
N ASP A 125 17.72 14.78 3.51
CA ASP A 125 19.03 14.10 3.37
C ASP A 125 19.04 12.77 4.14
N GLU A 126 18.49 12.71 5.36
CA GLU A 126 18.35 11.48 6.15
C GLU A 126 17.45 10.44 5.45
N LYS A 127 16.29 10.86 4.92
CA LYS A 127 15.38 9.93 4.25
C LYS A 127 15.90 9.47 2.88
N LEU A 128 16.63 10.33 2.16
CA LEU A 128 17.31 9.95 0.92
C LEU A 128 18.49 9.00 1.18
N ASP A 129 19.23 9.20 2.23
CA ASP A 129 20.31 8.30 2.65
C ASP A 129 19.77 6.91 3.00
N LEU A 130 18.64 6.84 3.72
CA LEU A 130 17.95 5.61 4.10
C LEU A 130 17.57 4.73 2.90
N VAL A 131 17.23 5.36 1.75
CA VAL A 131 16.86 4.65 0.53
C VAL A 131 17.99 4.59 -0.52
N GLY A 132 19.22 5.03 -0.15
CA GLY A 132 20.39 5.04 -1.03
C GLY A 132 20.25 5.99 -2.23
N MET A 133 19.66 7.18 -2.02
CA MET A 133 19.39 8.17 -3.07
C MET A 133 19.99 9.55 -2.79
N LYS A 134 20.89 9.65 -1.80
CA LYS A 134 21.47 10.92 -1.36
C LYS A 134 22.21 11.66 -2.48
N ASP A 135 23.01 10.92 -3.27
CA ASP A 135 23.81 11.50 -4.35
C ASP A 135 22.97 11.87 -5.59
N SER A 136 21.69 11.52 -5.58
CA SER A 136 20.76 11.77 -6.70
C SER A 136 19.76 12.90 -6.41
N LYS A 137 19.96 13.68 -5.35
CA LYS A 137 18.99 14.64 -4.84
C LYS A 137 18.66 15.79 -5.82
N ASP A 138 19.59 16.14 -6.68
CA ASP A 138 19.45 17.23 -7.62
C ASP A 138 18.86 16.78 -9.00
N LEU A 139 18.71 15.46 -9.21
CA LEU A 139 18.16 14.90 -10.44
C LEU A 139 16.65 15.14 -10.55
N LEU A 140 16.18 15.23 -11.79
CA LEU A 140 14.75 15.22 -12.11
C LEU A 140 14.22 13.78 -12.23
N PRO A 141 12.93 13.54 -12.02
CA PRO A 141 12.33 12.21 -12.16
C PRO A 141 12.58 11.53 -13.50
N GLU A 142 12.70 12.28 -14.60
CA GLU A 142 12.96 11.73 -15.94
C GLU A 142 14.36 11.11 -16.07
N GLU A 143 15.31 11.55 -15.24
CA GLU A 143 16.69 11.05 -15.20
C GLU A 143 16.83 9.77 -14.34
N LEU A 144 15.76 9.33 -13.67
CA LEU A 144 15.76 8.21 -12.77
C LEU A 144 15.28 6.92 -13.42
N SER A 145 15.93 5.79 -13.10
CA SER A 145 15.40 4.46 -13.38
C SER A 145 14.10 4.18 -12.63
N GLY A 146 13.34 3.14 -13.02
CA GLY A 146 12.12 2.73 -12.33
C GLY A 146 12.33 2.44 -10.84
N GLY A 147 13.38 1.71 -10.50
CA GLY A 147 13.76 1.40 -9.11
C GLY A 147 14.16 2.64 -8.31
N MET A 148 14.89 3.59 -8.92
CA MET A 148 15.21 4.87 -8.29
C MET A 148 13.95 5.67 -7.99
N LYS A 149 13.00 5.75 -8.92
CA LYS A 149 11.70 6.42 -8.71
C LYS A 149 10.93 5.83 -7.53
N LYS A 150 10.93 4.50 -7.39
CA LYS A 150 10.28 3.80 -6.26
C LYS A 150 10.97 4.14 -4.94
N ARG A 151 12.29 4.16 -4.87
CA ARG A 151 13.06 4.53 -3.68
C ARG A 151 12.78 5.98 -3.27
N VAL A 152 12.75 6.91 -4.21
CA VAL A 152 12.40 8.32 -3.93
C VAL A 152 10.95 8.45 -3.43
N ALA A 153 10.00 7.73 -4.04
CA ALA A 153 8.61 7.72 -3.58
C ALA A 153 8.47 7.16 -2.16
N LEU A 154 9.28 6.16 -1.80
CA LEU A 154 9.34 5.61 -0.44
C LEU A 154 9.92 6.63 0.54
N ALA A 155 11.04 7.31 0.20
CA ALA A 155 11.60 8.40 1.01
C ALA A 155 10.56 9.50 1.26
N ARG A 156 9.85 9.95 0.22
CA ARG A 156 8.77 10.94 0.35
C ARG A 156 7.65 10.49 1.28
N ALA A 157 7.27 9.21 1.23
CA ALA A 157 6.24 8.68 2.10
C ALA A 157 6.66 8.65 3.59
N LEU A 158 7.96 8.67 3.87
CA LEU A 158 8.54 8.55 5.20
C LEU A 158 8.89 9.87 5.89
N VAL A 159 8.91 11.01 5.18
CA VAL A 159 9.41 12.29 5.73
C VAL A 159 8.59 12.83 6.91
N LEU A 160 7.32 12.47 7.00
CA LEU A 160 6.44 12.84 8.12
C LEU A 160 6.45 11.81 9.27
N GLU A 161 7.34 10.81 9.21
CA GLU A 161 7.44 9.72 10.20
C GLU A 161 6.08 9.04 10.45
N PRO A 162 5.48 8.47 9.39
CA PRO A 162 4.15 7.88 9.49
C PRO A 162 4.14 6.64 10.38
N GLU A 163 2.99 6.34 10.99
CA GLU A 163 2.75 5.12 11.75
C GLU A 163 2.26 3.97 10.85
N LEU A 164 1.71 4.32 9.69
CA LEU A 164 1.21 3.40 8.67
C LEU A 164 1.76 3.77 7.30
N ILE A 165 2.27 2.79 6.55
CA ILE A 165 2.63 2.95 5.13
C ILE A 165 1.72 2.08 4.28
N LEU A 166 1.11 2.70 3.28
CA LEU A 166 0.31 2.05 2.25
C LEU A 166 1.15 1.94 0.98
N LEU A 167 1.25 0.75 0.42
CA LEU A 167 2.11 0.45 -0.73
C LEU A 167 1.26 -0.19 -1.83
N ASP A 168 1.11 0.51 -2.94
CA ASP A 168 0.38 0.04 -4.12
C ASP A 168 1.37 -0.44 -5.18
N GLU A 169 1.52 -1.77 -5.31
CA GLU A 169 2.41 -2.44 -6.27
C GLU A 169 3.86 -1.88 -6.20
N PRO A 170 4.53 -1.93 -5.03
CA PRO A 170 5.79 -1.21 -4.83
C PRO A 170 6.94 -1.71 -5.70
N SER A 171 6.98 -2.99 -6.04
CA SER A 171 8.03 -3.64 -6.84
C SER A 171 7.61 -3.98 -8.27
N ALA A 172 6.33 -3.71 -8.63
CA ALA A 172 5.83 -4.06 -9.96
C ALA A 172 6.57 -3.35 -11.10
N GLY A 173 6.89 -4.14 -12.13
CA GLY A 173 7.59 -3.66 -13.33
C GLY A 173 9.09 -3.43 -13.16
N LEU A 174 9.67 -3.90 -12.05
CA LEU A 174 11.10 -3.92 -11.81
C LEU A 174 11.68 -5.31 -12.13
N ASP A 175 12.97 -5.37 -12.43
CA ASP A 175 13.66 -6.65 -12.48
C ASP A 175 13.74 -7.29 -11.07
N PRO A 176 13.88 -8.63 -10.97
CA PRO A 176 13.80 -9.34 -9.69
C PRO A 176 14.83 -8.88 -8.65
N VAL A 177 16.01 -8.43 -9.07
CA VAL A 177 17.06 -7.97 -8.15
C VAL A 177 16.67 -6.64 -7.53
N ILE A 178 16.25 -5.69 -8.35
CA ILE A 178 15.79 -4.36 -7.87
C ILE A 178 14.50 -4.48 -7.06
N ALA A 179 13.58 -5.37 -7.45
CA ALA A 179 12.38 -5.68 -6.67
C ALA A 179 12.76 -6.15 -5.26
N SER A 180 13.75 -7.07 -5.15
CA SER A 180 14.25 -7.54 -3.85
C SER A 180 14.80 -6.41 -2.98
N VAL A 181 15.52 -5.45 -3.56
CA VAL A 181 16.03 -4.28 -2.82
C VAL A 181 14.89 -3.42 -2.26
N ILE A 182 13.82 -3.22 -3.03
CA ILE A 182 12.64 -2.48 -2.53
C ILE A 182 11.95 -3.25 -1.39
N ASP A 183 11.80 -4.57 -1.53
CA ASP A 183 11.19 -5.42 -0.52
C ASP A 183 11.99 -5.39 0.80
N GLU A 184 13.32 -5.48 0.73
CA GLU A 184 14.21 -5.38 1.90
C GLU A 184 14.14 -4.01 2.57
N LEU A 185 14.03 -2.93 1.80
CA LEU A 185 13.78 -1.59 2.35
C LEU A 185 12.46 -1.55 3.14
N ILE A 186 11.37 -2.08 2.59
CA ILE A 186 10.06 -2.13 3.26
C ILE A 186 10.16 -2.93 4.57
N ILE A 187 10.83 -4.07 4.56
CA ILE A 187 11.06 -4.92 5.74
C ILE A 187 11.86 -4.14 6.79
N SER A 188 13.01 -3.59 6.39
CA SER A 188 13.90 -2.84 7.28
C SER A 188 13.22 -1.64 7.94
N LEU A 189 12.37 -0.93 7.19
CA LEU A 189 11.58 0.19 7.73
C LEU A 189 10.58 -0.27 8.78
N SER A 190 9.85 -1.36 8.51
CA SER A 190 8.90 -1.91 9.48
C SER A 190 9.60 -2.37 10.77
N GLU A 191 10.74 -3.05 10.65
CA GLU A 191 11.46 -3.60 11.80
C GLU A 191 12.18 -2.53 12.64
N LYS A 192 12.87 -1.58 11.99
CA LYS A 192 13.64 -0.54 12.68
C LYS A 192 12.78 0.59 13.22
N SER A 193 11.75 1.00 12.48
CA SER A 193 10.92 2.15 12.83
C SER A 193 9.56 1.76 13.39
N LYS A 194 9.28 0.45 13.53
CA LYS A 194 8.00 -0.10 14.02
C LYS A 194 6.78 0.39 13.23
N VAL A 195 6.97 0.69 11.96
CA VAL A 195 5.92 1.18 11.08
C VAL A 195 5.07 0.00 10.60
N THR A 196 3.77 0.11 10.74
CA THR A 196 2.82 -0.84 10.14
C THR A 196 2.81 -0.65 8.63
N SER A 197 2.77 -1.73 7.86
CA SER A 197 2.62 -1.63 6.41
C SER A 197 1.45 -2.46 5.87
N ILE A 198 0.77 -1.90 4.88
CA ILE A 198 -0.22 -2.61 4.06
C ILE A 198 0.24 -2.51 2.62
N THR A 199 0.66 -3.63 2.06
CA THR A 199 1.07 -3.75 0.67
C THR A 199 -0.02 -4.44 -0.13
N VAL A 200 -0.37 -3.90 -1.28
CA VAL A 200 -1.20 -4.62 -2.24
C VAL A 200 -0.37 -4.95 -3.47
N THR A 201 -0.38 -6.21 -3.88
CA THR A 201 0.41 -6.65 -5.03
C THR A 201 -0.17 -7.92 -5.66
N HIS A 202 0.23 -8.21 -6.89
CA HIS A 202 0.05 -9.49 -7.56
C HIS A 202 1.38 -10.24 -7.74
N GLU A 203 2.51 -9.63 -7.36
CA GLU A 203 3.85 -10.22 -7.41
C GLU A 203 4.05 -11.17 -6.23
N MET A 204 4.06 -12.48 -6.50
CA MET A 204 4.11 -13.51 -5.45
C MET A 204 5.40 -13.48 -4.64
N ASP A 205 6.55 -13.38 -5.32
CA ASP A 205 7.86 -13.41 -4.67
C ASP A 205 8.02 -12.26 -3.67
N SER A 206 7.64 -11.04 -4.07
CA SER A 206 7.62 -9.88 -3.19
C SER A 206 6.64 -10.05 -2.04
N ALA A 207 5.43 -10.56 -2.32
CA ALA A 207 4.41 -10.79 -1.30
C ALA A 207 4.92 -11.73 -0.18
N PHE A 208 5.49 -12.87 -0.55
CA PHE A 208 6.04 -13.83 0.41
C PHE A 208 7.26 -13.31 1.17
N ARG A 209 8.06 -12.44 0.55
CA ARG A 209 9.23 -11.83 1.18
C ARG A 209 8.84 -10.78 2.21
N ILE A 210 7.90 -9.90 1.88
CA ILE A 210 7.51 -8.76 2.74
C ILE A 210 6.61 -9.19 3.90
N ALA A 211 5.67 -10.10 3.67
CA ALA A 211 4.54 -10.33 4.56
C ALA A 211 4.92 -10.94 5.91
N THR A 212 4.29 -10.44 6.99
CA THR A 212 4.07 -11.22 8.23
C THR A 212 2.69 -11.88 8.21
N ARG A 213 1.74 -11.28 7.48
CA ARG A 213 0.40 -11.84 7.19
C ARG A 213 0.03 -11.57 5.75
N MET A 214 -0.67 -12.53 5.13
CA MET A 214 -1.14 -12.46 3.76
C MET A 214 -2.65 -12.61 3.70
N GLY A 215 -3.30 -11.83 2.82
CA GLY A 215 -4.73 -11.94 2.56
C GLY A 215 -5.00 -12.09 1.06
N MET A 216 -5.94 -12.96 0.67
CA MET A 216 -6.41 -13.07 -0.72
C MET A 216 -7.70 -12.32 -0.92
N LEU A 217 -7.67 -11.27 -1.73
CA LEU A 217 -8.85 -10.53 -2.16
C LEU A 217 -9.45 -11.18 -3.41
N TYR A 218 -10.67 -11.68 -3.27
CA TYR A 218 -11.42 -12.26 -4.37
C TYR A 218 -12.90 -11.87 -4.26
N GLN A 219 -13.51 -11.44 -5.37
CA GLN A 219 -14.91 -11.02 -5.45
C GLN A 219 -15.33 -10.05 -4.32
N GLY A 220 -14.45 -9.08 -4.02
CA GLY A 220 -14.71 -8.02 -3.05
C GLY A 220 -14.60 -8.42 -1.58
N LYS A 221 -14.05 -9.60 -1.27
CA LYS A 221 -13.86 -10.13 0.09
C LYS A 221 -12.45 -10.68 0.28
N ILE A 222 -11.95 -10.66 1.53
CA ILE A 222 -10.81 -11.50 1.90
C ILE A 222 -11.34 -12.91 2.10
N ILE A 223 -10.93 -13.83 1.23
CA ILE A 223 -11.37 -15.23 1.28
C ILE A 223 -10.47 -16.12 2.13
N GLU A 224 -9.25 -15.67 2.38
CA GLU A 224 -8.28 -16.31 3.26
C GLU A 224 -7.31 -15.27 3.79
N GLU A 225 -6.95 -15.40 5.07
CA GLU A 225 -5.89 -14.61 5.71
C GLU A 225 -5.05 -15.52 6.60
N ALA A 226 -3.74 -15.57 6.37
CA ALA A 226 -2.82 -16.45 7.11
C ALA A 226 -1.40 -15.88 7.14
N GLU A 227 -0.53 -16.48 7.95
CA GLU A 227 0.92 -16.33 7.86
C GLU A 227 1.44 -16.90 6.54
N PRO A 228 2.57 -16.39 5.97
CA PRO A 228 3.06 -16.80 4.66
C PRO A 228 3.19 -18.31 4.46
N GLU A 229 3.75 -19.03 5.42
CA GLU A 229 3.95 -20.48 5.33
C GLU A 229 2.62 -21.26 5.28
N LYS A 230 1.61 -20.83 6.05
CA LYS A 230 0.27 -21.41 6.00
C LYS A 230 -0.46 -21.04 4.72
N PHE A 231 -0.30 -19.79 4.28
CA PHE A 231 -0.90 -19.29 3.03
C PHE A 231 -0.39 -20.06 1.81
N LYS A 232 0.92 -20.38 1.78
CA LYS A 232 1.53 -21.19 0.73
C LYS A 232 0.95 -22.62 0.64
N GLN A 233 0.46 -23.14 1.77
CA GLN A 233 -0.14 -24.48 1.87
C GLN A 233 -1.68 -24.45 1.83
N SER A 234 -2.26 -23.35 1.39
CA SER A 234 -3.71 -23.16 1.34
C SER A 234 -4.39 -24.26 0.54
N LYS A 235 -5.50 -24.74 1.09
CA LYS A 235 -6.41 -25.69 0.43
C LYS A 235 -7.59 -24.98 -0.26
N ASN A 236 -7.68 -23.65 -0.13
CA ASN A 236 -8.69 -22.89 -0.83
C ASN A 236 -8.39 -22.92 -2.34
N PRO A 237 -9.33 -23.40 -3.18
CA PRO A 237 -9.08 -23.61 -4.60
C PRO A 237 -8.73 -22.31 -5.35
N VAL A 238 -9.27 -21.16 -4.93
CA VAL A 238 -8.94 -19.85 -5.52
C VAL A 238 -7.51 -19.45 -5.17
N VAL A 239 -7.10 -19.62 -3.91
CA VAL A 239 -5.73 -19.31 -3.48
C VAL A 239 -4.74 -20.26 -4.14
N ALA A 240 -5.02 -21.56 -4.14
CA ALA A 240 -4.17 -22.57 -4.77
C ALA A 240 -4.00 -22.31 -6.27
N GLN A 241 -5.09 -21.99 -6.98
CA GLN A 241 -5.03 -21.61 -8.40
C GLN A 241 -4.18 -20.34 -8.62
N PHE A 242 -4.38 -19.31 -7.80
CA PHE A 242 -3.63 -18.07 -7.91
C PHE A 242 -2.13 -18.29 -7.70
N LEU A 243 -1.76 -19.08 -6.67
CA LEU A 243 -0.35 -19.37 -6.35
C LEU A 243 0.34 -20.26 -7.39
N SER A 244 -0.39 -21.22 -7.99
CA SER A 244 0.18 -22.09 -9.02
C SER A 244 0.21 -21.47 -10.42
N GLY A 245 -0.54 -20.39 -10.64
CA GLY A 245 -0.74 -19.81 -11.97
C GLY A 245 -1.52 -20.74 -12.94
N SER A 246 -2.29 -21.71 -12.38
CA SER A 246 -3.05 -22.66 -13.20
C SER A 246 -4.12 -21.96 -14.05
N THR A 247 -4.24 -22.42 -15.30
CA THR A 247 -5.33 -22.01 -16.20
C THR A 247 -6.65 -22.74 -15.90
N GLU A 248 -6.63 -23.76 -15.04
CA GLU A 248 -7.82 -24.49 -14.61
C GLU A 248 -8.19 -24.13 -13.18
N GLY A 249 -9.46 -23.77 -12.94
CA GLY A 249 -9.99 -23.49 -11.59
C GLY A 249 -10.94 -22.29 -11.54
N PRO A 250 -11.46 -22.00 -10.33
CA PRO A 250 -12.60 -21.11 -10.12
C PRO A 250 -12.38 -19.66 -10.54
N ILE A 251 -11.12 -19.21 -10.64
CA ILE A 251 -10.79 -17.83 -11.06
C ILE A 251 -11.17 -17.63 -12.54
N LEU A 252 -10.97 -18.62 -13.41
CA LEU A 252 -11.21 -18.49 -14.85
C LEU A 252 -12.57 -19.01 -15.27
N GLU A 253 -13.18 -19.94 -14.54
CA GLU A 253 -14.54 -20.42 -14.82
C GLU A 253 -15.57 -19.28 -14.86
N GLY A 254 -15.44 -18.29 -13.96
CA GLY A 254 -16.26 -17.07 -13.98
C GLY A 254 -15.93 -16.06 -15.08
N SER A 255 -14.73 -16.15 -15.69
CA SER A 255 -14.24 -15.20 -16.71
C SER A 255 -14.49 -15.72 -18.14
N LEU A 256 -14.39 -17.02 -18.35
CA LEU A 256 -14.62 -17.67 -19.67
C LEU A 256 -16.09 -17.62 -20.09
N ASP A 257 -17.03 -17.74 -19.15
CA ASP A 257 -18.45 -17.55 -19.40
C ASP A 257 -18.81 -16.16 -19.92
N ALA A 258 -18.00 -15.13 -19.58
CA ALA A 258 -18.18 -13.77 -20.09
C ALA A 258 -17.58 -13.55 -21.49
N ILE A 259 -16.63 -14.39 -21.90
CA ILE A 259 -15.96 -14.30 -23.22
C ILE A 259 -16.69 -15.16 -24.26
N THR A 260 -17.26 -16.30 -23.85
CA THR A 260 -17.96 -17.24 -24.75
C THR A 260 -19.41 -16.86 -25.00
N LYS A 261 -19.97 -15.88 -24.29
CA LYS A 261 -21.36 -15.36 -24.48
C LYS A 261 -21.43 -14.09 -25.34
N LYS A 262 -20.36 -13.73 -26.03
CA LYS A 262 -20.34 -12.74 -27.11
C LYS A 262 -20.04 -13.45 -28.43
#